data_c44e77167ca0d396434bcdfc36bf4802
#
_entry.id   c44e77167ca0d396434bcdfc36bf4802
#
_cell.length_a   1.000
_cell.length_b   1.000
_cell.length_c   1.000
_cell.angle_alpha   90.00
_cell.angle_beta   90.00
_cell.angle_gamma   90.00
#
_symmetry.space_group_name_H-M   'P 1'
#
loop_
_entity.id
_entity.type
_entity.pdbx_description
1 polymer ?
#
loop_
_entity_poly.entity_id
_entity_poly.type
_entity_poly.pdbx_seq_one_letter_code
_entity_poly.pdbx_strand_id
1 'polypeptide(L)'
;MAVPGTPGASLGELGDRTLSKVRRRVLPLMIWLYFIAFLDRNNVGFAKLTMSEDIGLSATAYGLGAGIFFIGYAIFEVPSNAGMHRFGARKWIARILVTWGVFATAMALVQGETSFYIVRFLLGAAEAGFFPAVILYLTYWFPAAQRVAVLGLFILAQPLANALGAPVSGLLLRMEGVLGLHGWQWMYIVEGLPAIIMGVVVLSLITDRPKDAEWLEPEERRWLQDTMDAEDEAKSAGGRHSFMDGLKDPRALIYAALYFGLVMGIYGLSLWLPSIVKAMGTNLSNTTVGFIVPIPYLCAAAFVYYWSRHSDRTGERVGHATFSMLLGAAGLLGSAILLQASPVWAMVAICVCAMGIFSAISPFWELPNAALAGAAAAAGIALINSLGNLGGFVAPYAVGALVDSTGDARAGLYLLAGVLLVTAVATYLYGRRTGGGTVRTAGHEDARAVDADAADRRNR
;
A
#
# COMPACT_ATOMS: atom_id res chain seq x y z
N MET A 1 32.41 13.76 21.05
CA MET A 1 31.01 13.30 21.18
C MET A 1 30.40 13.34 19.78
N ALA A 2 30.13 12.19 19.17
CA ALA A 2 29.54 12.13 17.84
C ALA A 2 28.06 12.51 17.93
N VAL A 3 27.61 13.40 17.05
CA VAL A 3 26.21 13.85 16.96
C VAL A 3 25.39 12.65 16.46
N PRO A 4 24.33 12.19 17.17
CA PRO A 4 23.45 11.14 16.68
C PRO A 4 22.63 11.66 15.50
N GLY A 5 22.83 11.07 14.31
CA GLY A 5 22.02 11.41 13.15
C GLY A 5 22.73 11.41 11.80
N THR A 6 24.01 11.14 11.73
CA THR A 6 24.73 11.05 10.45
C THR A 6 24.47 9.66 9.81
N PRO A 7 23.94 9.56 8.57
CA PRO A 7 23.82 8.28 7.87
C PRO A 7 25.22 7.66 7.69
N GLY A 8 25.46 6.49 8.30
CA GLY A 8 26.74 5.79 8.23
C GLY A 8 27.59 5.79 9.50
N ALA A 9 27.21 6.48 10.58
CA ALA A 9 27.88 6.34 11.87
C ALA A 9 27.58 4.94 12.44
N SER A 10 28.61 4.17 12.80
CA SER A 10 28.45 2.91 13.53
C SER A 10 27.76 3.19 14.85
N LEU A 11 26.60 2.56 15.09
CA LEU A 11 25.79 2.73 16.31
C LEU A 11 26.51 2.15 17.55
N GLY A 12 27.72 1.65 17.41
CA GLY A 12 28.43 0.84 18.37
C GLY A 12 27.92 -0.60 18.42
N GLU A 13 28.73 -1.51 18.92
CA GLU A 13 28.43 -2.95 18.95
C GLU A 13 27.12 -3.27 19.69
N LEU A 14 26.81 -2.53 20.74
CA LEU A 14 25.55 -2.65 21.50
C LEU A 14 24.33 -2.28 20.65
N GLY A 15 24.41 -1.18 19.91
CA GLY A 15 23.32 -0.72 19.06
C GLY A 15 23.02 -1.67 17.94
N ASP A 16 24.01 -2.16 17.23
CA ASP A 16 23.85 -3.10 16.12
C ASP A 16 23.26 -4.44 16.59
N ARG A 17 23.72 -4.95 17.74
CA ARG A 17 23.17 -6.15 18.37
C ARG A 17 21.70 -5.95 18.76
N THR A 18 21.39 -4.85 19.42
CA THR A 18 20.03 -4.53 19.87
C THR A 18 19.07 -4.43 18.69
N LEU A 19 19.42 -3.64 17.67
CA LEU A 19 18.57 -3.45 16.50
C LEU A 19 18.41 -4.72 15.65
N SER A 20 19.41 -5.60 15.65
CA SER A 20 19.30 -6.92 15.03
C SER A 20 18.25 -7.80 15.74
N LYS A 21 18.23 -7.79 17.09
CA LYS A 21 17.19 -8.50 17.88
C LYS A 21 15.79 -7.93 17.62
N VAL A 22 15.67 -6.60 17.66
CA VAL A 22 14.41 -5.90 17.38
C VAL A 22 13.91 -6.23 15.97
N ARG A 23 14.77 -6.14 14.96
CA ARG A 23 14.41 -6.44 13.57
C ARG A 23 13.88 -7.86 13.42
N ARG A 24 14.54 -8.86 14.02
CA ARG A 24 14.13 -10.25 13.93
C ARG A 24 12.80 -10.55 14.67
N ARG A 25 12.45 -9.77 15.68
CA ARG A 25 11.23 -9.99 16.46
C ARG A 25 10.04 -9.17 15.98
N VAL A 26 10.25 -7.89 15.69
CA VAL A 26 9.17 -6.96 15.37
C VAL A 26 8.79 -7.02 13.89
N LEU A 27 9.78 -6.98 13.00
CA LEU A 27 9.50 -6.80 11.57
C LEU A 27 8.76 -7.98 10.92
N PRO A 28 9.11 -9.27 11.17
CA PRO A 28 8.37 -10.38 10.58
C PRO A 28 6.90 -10.41 11.00
N LEU A 29 6.62 -10.06 12.27
CA LEU A 29 5.24 -9.97 12.76
C LEU A 29 4.46 -8.88 11.99
N MET A 30 5.03 -7.67 11.86
CA MET A 30 4.38 -6.58 11.16
C MET A 30 4.16 -6.91 9.67
N ILE A 31 5.15 -7.54 9.01
CA ILE A 31 5.04 -8.02 7.62
C ILE A 31 3.89 -9.04 7.50
N TRP A 32 3.79 -9.98 8.44
CA TRP A 32 2.73 -10.99 8.43
C TRP A 32 1.33 -10.38 8.62
N LEU A 33 1.19 -9.43 9.54
CA LEU A 33 -0.08 -8.73 9.75
C LEU A 33 -0.48 -7.92 8.50
N TYR A 34 0.48 -7.30 7.84
CA TYR A 34 0.22 -6.53 6.62
C TYR A 34 -0.10 -7.44 5.41
N PHE A 35 0.53 -8.63 5.38
CA PHE A 35 0.20 -9.67 4.41
C PHE A 35 -1.28 -10.09 4.53
N ILE A 36 -1.76 -10.37 5.75
CA ILE A 36 -3.17 -10.72 6.01
C ILE A 36 -4.08 -9.56 5.57
N ALA A 37 -3.71 -8.30 5.86
CA ALA A 37 -4.49 -7.13 5.47
C ALA A 37 -4.70 -7.04 3.96
N PHE A 38 -3.65 -7.27 3.17
CA PHE A 38 -3.77 -7.22 1.71
C PHE A 38 -4.46 -8.44 1.12
N LEU A 39 -4.35 -9.60 1.75
CA LEU A 39 -5.12 -10.78 1.39
C LEU A 39 -6.62 -10.47 1.49
N ASP A 40 -7.09 -10.00 2.66
CA ASP A 40 -8.49 -9.66 2.91
C ASP A 40 -9.00 -8.51 2.04
N ARG A 41 -8.14 -7.55 1.71
CA ARG A 41 -8.54 -6.40 0.89
C ARG A 41 -8.82 -6.79 -0.56
N ASN A 42 -8.06 -7.74 -1.10
CA ASN A 42 -8.13 -8.12 -2.52
C ASN A 42 -9.00 -9.36 -2.79
N ASN A 43 -9.34 -10.15 -1.77
CA ASN A 43 -10.15 -11.36 -1.93
C ASN A 43 -11.54 -11.09 -2.53
N VAL A 44 -12.11 -9.90 -2.33
CA VAL A 44 -13.39 -9.52 -2.92
C VAL A 44 -13.38 -9.57 -4.45
N GLY A 45 -12.20 -9.36 -5.08
CA GLY A 45 -12.02 -9.53 -6.52
C GLY A 45 -12.16 -10.99 -6.98
N PHE A 46 -11.72 -11.94 -6.15
CA PHE A 46 -11.92 -13.36 -6.37
C PHE A 46 -13.35 -13.81 -6.04
N ALA A 47 -13.89 -13.34 -4.92
CA ALA A 47 -15.28 -13.63 -4.53
C ALA A 47 -16.26 -13.29 -5.65
N LYS A 48 -16.05 -12.17 -6.33
CA LYS A 48 -16.87 -11.71 -7.44
C LYS A 48 -17.11 -12.79 -8.49
N LEU A 49 -16.14 -13.68 -8.73
CA LEU A 49 -16.23 -14.70 -9.79
C LEU A 49 -17.40 -15.68 -9.62
N THR A 50 -17.89 -15.85 -8.39
CA THR A 50 -19.04 -16.71 -8.07
C THR A 50 -20.10 -15.97 -7.22
N MET A 51 -19.69 -15.19 -6.21
CA MET A 51 -20.59 -14.47 -5.33
C MET A 51 -21.57 -13.55 -6.06
N SER A 52 -21.14 -12.87 -7.13
CA SER A 52 -22.02 -11.93 -7.85
C SER A 52 -23.23 -12.64 -8.47
N GLU A 53 -23.09 -13.84 -8.95
CA GLU A 53 -24.18 -14.66 -9.48
C GLU A 53 -25.07 -15.17 -8.34
N ASP A 54 -24.45 -15.71 -7.27
CA ASP A 54 -25.16 -16.32 -6.15
C ASP A 54 -26.07 -15.33 -5.38
N ILE A 55 -25.64 -14.08 -5.23
CA ILE A 55 -26.41 -13.06 -4.47
C ILE A 55 -26.97 -11.94 -5.36
N GLY A 56 -26.92 -12.11 -6.69
CA GLY A 56 -27.56 -11.21 -7.66
C GLY A 56 -26.93 -9.82 -7.77
N LEU A 57 -25.59 -9.71 -7.68
CA LEU A 57 -24.90 -8.42 -7.83
C LEU A 57 -24.64 -8.08 -9.29
N SER A 58 -25.08 -6.90 -9.72
CA SER A 58 -24.63 -6.30 -10.98
C SER A 58 -23.14 -5.90 -10.88
N ALA A 59 -22.50 -5.59 -12.01
CA ALA A 59 -21.13 -5.10 -12.01
C ALA A 59 -21.01 -3.74 -11.28
N THR A 60 -22.02 -2.89 -11.40
CA THR A 60 -22.14 -1.61 -10.65
C THR A 60 -22.27 -1.85 -9.15
N ALA A 61 -23.15 -2.76 -8.74
CA ALA A 61 -23.35 -3.10 -7.33
C ALA A 61 -22.07 -3.69 -6.71
N TYR A 62 -21.40 -4.58 -7.42
CA TYR A 62 -20.10 -5.08 -7.00
C TYR A 62 -19.07 -3.94 -6.86
N GLY A 63 -18.95 -3.08 -7.88
CA GLY A 63 -18.01 -1.96 -7.87
C GLY A 63 -18.27 -0.98 -6.73
N LEU A 64 -19.53 -0.66 -6.46
CA LEU A 64 -19.94 0.17 -5.32
C LEU A 64 -19.55 -0.47 -3.99
N GLY A 65 -19.88 -1.74 -3.79
CA GLY A 65 -19.56 -2.46 -2.55
C GLY A 65 -18.06 -2.67 -2.35
N ALA A 66 -17.31 -2.96 -3.41
CA ALA A 66 -15.86 -3.02 -3.34
C ALA A 66 -15.26 -1.67 -2.95
N GLY A 67 -15.81 -0.58 -3.51
CA GLY A 67 -15.34 0.78 -3.26
C GLY A 67 -15.75 1.35 -1.90
N ILE A 68 -16.97 1.06 -1.39
CA ILE A 68 -17.49 1.64 -0.14
C ILE A 68 -16.61 1.33 1.09
N PHE A 69 -15.82 0.28 1.01
CA PHE A 69 -14.74 -0.02 1.95
C PHE A 69 -13.83 1.19 2.17
N PHE A 70 -13.41 1.87 1.10
CA PHE A 70 -12.51 3.02 1.18
C PHE A 70 -13.17 4.25 1.82
N ILE A 71 -14.48 4.38 1.71
CA ILE A 71 -15.23 5.41 2.42
C ILE A 71 -15.21 5.15 3.94
N GLY A 72 -15.53 3.92 4.36
CA GLY A 72 -15.43 3.51 5.76
C GLY A 72 -14.01 3.70 6.30
N TYR A 73 -13.01 3.28 5.53
CA TYR A 73 -11.60 3.44 5.86
C TYR A 73 -11.23 4.92 6.07
N ALA A 74 -11.56 5.81 5.12
CA ALA A 74 -11.21 7.23 5.18
C ALA A 74 -11.87 7.97 6.36
N ILE A 75 -13.14 7.68 6.66
CA ILE A 75 -13.86 8.31 7.77
C ILE A 75 -13.24 7.93 9.12
N PHE A 76 -12.87 6.67 9.30
CA PHE A 76 -12.40 6.14 10.58
C PHE A 76 -10.88 6.14 10.76
N GLU A 77 -10.08 6.49 9.74
CA GLU A 77 -8.63 6.49 9.80
C GLU A 77 -8.11 7.47 10.89
N VAL A 78 -8.58 8.71 10.89
CA VAL A 78 -8.15 9.72 11.87
C VAL A 78 -8.61 9.39 13.29
N PRO A 79 -9.89 9.04 13.56
CA PRO A 79 -10.32 8.56 14.87
C PRO A 79 -9.54 7.34 15.37
N SER A 80 -9.22 6.41 14.48
CA SER A 80 -8.45 5.21 14.83
C SER A 80 -7.02 5.54 15.26
N ASN A 81 -6.37 6.47 14.56
CA ASN A 81 -5.03 6.93 14.94
C ASN A 81 -5.01 7.62 16.32
N ALA A 82 -6.03 8.43 16.62
CA ALA A 82 -6.19 9.01 17.95
C ALA A 82 -6.36 7.94 19.04
N GLY A 83 -7.09 6.86 18.72
CA GLY A 83 -7.24 5.70 19.58
C GLY A 83 -5.91 5.01 19.91
N MET A 84 -5.02 4.86 18.94
CA MET A 84 -3.71 4.27 19.16
C MET A 84 -2.85 5.08 20.16
N HIS A 85 -2.86 6.41 20.05
CA HIS A 85 -2.15 7.26 21.00
C HIS A 85 -2.72 7.15 22.43
N ARG A 86 -4.03 6.96 22.57
CA ARG A 86 -4.70 6.87 23.87
C ARG A 86 -4.57 5.51 24.55
N PHE A 87 -4.67 4.41 23.78
CA PHE A 87 -4.78 3.04 24.31
C PHE A 87 -3.50 2.23 24.17
N GLY A 88 -2.49 2.73 23.45
CA GLY A 88 -1.25 2.02 23.13
C GLY A 88 -1.37 1.12 21.90
N ALA A 89 -0.21 0.80 21.31
CA ALA A 89 -0.13 0.04 20.07
C ALA A 89 -0.66 -1.40 20.24
N ARG A 90 -0.28 -2.07 21.32
CA ARG A 90 -0.65 -3.47 21.61
C ARG A 90 -2.15 -3.68 21.61
N LYS A 91 -2.87 -2.91 22.41
CA LYS A 91 -4.33 -3.04 22.54
C LYS A 91 -5.06 -2.57 21.30
N TRP A 92 -4.57 -1.49 20.68
CA TRP A 92 -5.25 -0.89 19.55
C TRP A 92 -5.09 -1.69 18.27
N ILE A 93 -3.89 -2.19 17.96
CA ILE A 93 -3.65 -3.08 16.82
C ILE A 93 -4.43 -4.39 17.01
N ALA A 94 -4.45 -4.96 18.23
CA ALA A 94 -5.25 -6.15 18.52
C ALA A 94 -6.75 -5.91 18.27
N ARG A 95 -7.29 -4.77 18.72
CA ARG A 95 -8.69 -4.39 18.47
C ARG A 95 -8.98 -4.28 16.97
N ILE A 96 -8.10 -3.58 16.21
CA ILE A 96 -8.25 -3.46 14.76
C ILE A 96 -8.32 -4.84 14.11
N LEU A 97 -7.37 -5.72 14.41
CA LEU A 97 -7.28 -7.06 13.84
C LEU A 97 -8.53 -7.91 14.14
N VAL A 98 -8.98 -7.92 15.41
CA VAL A 98 -10.18 -8.69 15.80
C VAL A 98 -11.43 -8.15 15.12
N THR A 99 -11.66 -6.82 15.17
CA THR A 99 -12.87 -6.23 14.60
C THR A 99 -12.91 -6.34 13.08
N TRP A 100 -11.78 -6.11 12.42
CA TRP A 100 -11.65 -6.30 10.99
C TRP A 100 -11.83 -7.78 10.61
N GLY A 101 -11.17 -8.74 11.28
CA GLY A 101 -11.32 -10.17 10.99
C GLY A 101 -12.75 -10.67 11.18
N VAL A 102 -13.50 -10.13 12.18
CA VAL A 102 -14.93 -10.42 12.35
C VAL A 102 -15.72 -9.95 11.13
N PHE A 103 -15.53 -8.72 10.65
CA PHE A 103 -16.26 -8.24 9.46
C PHE A 103 -15.78 -8.91 8.16
N ALA A 104 -14.49 -9.24 8.04
CA ALA A 104 -13.98 -10.03 6.92
C ALA A 104 -14.65 -11.41 6.86
N THR A 105 -14.73 -12.11 7.99
CA THR A 105 -15.44 -13.39 8.08
C THR A 105 -16.94 -13.25 7.87
N ALA A 106 -17.56 -12.15 8.39
CA ALA A 106 -18.99 -11.86 8.20
C ALA A 106 -19.38 -11.61 6.73
N MET A 107 -18.41 -11.32 5.85
CA MET A 107 -18.66 -11.30 4.41
C MET A 107 -19.25 -12.63 3.88
N ALA A 108 -18.97 -13.77 4.53
CA ALA A 108 -19.56 -15.05 4.19
C ALA A 108 -21.08 -15.12 4.42
N LEU A 109 -21.66 -14.16 5.16
CA LEU A 109 -23.08 -14.12 5.52
C LEU A 109 -23.89 -13.14 4.64
N VAL A 110 -23.27 -12.47 3.68
CA VAL A 110 -23.98 -11.53 2.79
C VAL A 110 -24.96 -12.27 1.87
N GLN A 111 -26.15 -11.70 1.66
CA GLN A 111 -27.24 -12.31 0.90
C GLN A 111 -27.77 -11.42 -0.23
N GLY A 112 -27.17 -10.25 -0.45
CA GLY A 112 -27.57 -9.29 -1.48
C GLY A 112 -26.85 -7.97 -1.33
N GLU A 113 -27.16 -7.01 -2.19
CA GLU A 113 -26.47 -5.72 -2.29
C GLU A 113 -26.37 -4.98 -0.95
N THR A 114 -27.49 -4.81 -0.23
CA THR A 114 -27.52 -4.03 1.00
C THR A 114 -26.61 -4.61 2.07
N SER A 115 -26.68 -5.92 2.31
CA SER A 115 -25.81 -6.59 3.30
C SER A 115 -24.34 -6.51 2.87
N PHE A 116 -24.06 -6.65 1.57
CA PHE A 116 -22.72 -6.49 1.00
C PHE A 116 -22.16 -5.09 1.27
N TYR A 117 -22.92 -4.03 1.01
CA TYR A 117 -22.48 -2.65 1.28
C TYR A 117 -22.25 -2.37 2.76
N ILE A 118 -23.16 -2.82 3.63
CA ILE A 118 -23.03 -2.61 5.07
C ILE A 118 -21.76 -3.29 5.60
N VAL A 119 -21.56 -4.57 5.28
CA VAL A 119 -20.40 -5.31 5.79
C VAL A 119 -19.09 -4.76 5.20
N ARG A 120 -19.06 -4.38 3.93
CA ARG A 120 -17.90 -3.73 3.29
C ARG A 120 -17.55 -2.38 3.92
N PHE A 121 -18.55 -1.55 4.24
CA PHE A 121 -18.34 -0.29 4.95
C PHE A 121 -17.76 -0.53 6.36
N LEU A 122 -18.36 -1.45 7.12
CA LEU A 122 -17.92 -1.79 8.47
C LEU A 122 -16.53 -2.43 8.47
N LEU A 123 -16.22 -3.25 7.46
CA LEU A 123 -14.87 -3.81 7.26
C LEU A 123 -13.86 -2.70 7.05
N GLY A 124 -14.15 -1.72 6.17
CA GLY A 124 -13.27 -0.57 5.95
C GLY A 124 -13.08 0.28 7.21
N ALA A 125 -14.16 0.53 7.95
CA ALA A 125 -14.12 1.25 9.23
C ALA A 125 -13.32 0.51 10.32
N ALA A 126 -13.40 -0.82 10.35
CA ALA A 126 -12.69 -1.66 11.31
C ALA A 126 -11.19 -1.76 11.00
N GLU A 127 -10.82 -1.86 9.72
CA GLU A 127 -9.42 -1.89 9.26
C GLU A 127 -8.75 -0.52 9.32
N ALA A 128 -9.54 0.55 9.36
CA ALA A 128 -9.06 1.93 9.36
C ALA A 128 -8.02 2.18 10.46
N GLY A 129 -6.92 2.83 10.06
CA GLY A 129 -5.82 3.15 10.97
C GLY A 129 -4.82 2.02 11.18
N PHE A 130 -4.99 0.83 10.60
CA PHE A 130 -4.02 -0.27 10.73
C PHE A 130 -2.65 0.11 10.17
N PHE A 131 -2.59 0.56 8.92
CA PHE A 131 -1.34 0.94 8.27
C PHE A 131 -0.59 2.06 9.02
N PRO A 132 -1.22 3.23 9.32
CA PRO A 132 -0.55 4.27 10.10
C PRO A 132 -0.20 3.81 11.53
N ALA A 133 -1.00 2.95 12.15
CA ALA A 133 -0.68 2.38 13.46
C ALA A 133 0.61 1.54 13.44
N VAL A 134 0.78 0.70 12.41
CA VAL A 134 2.01 -0.09 12.24
C VAL A 134 3.21 0.82 11.96
N ILE A 135 3.06 1.82 11.07
CA ILE A 135 4.14 2.78 10.81
C ILE A 135 4.54 3.50 12.09
N LEU A 136 3.59 4.02 12.86
CA LEU A 136 3.85 4.68 14.14
C LEU A 136 4.51 3.71 15.13
N TYR A 137 4.05 2.46 15.21
CA TYR A 137 4.68 1.43 16.05
C TYR A 137 6.14 1.19 15.67
N LEU A 138 6.45 1.09 14.39
CA LEU A 138 7.82 0.93 13.91
C LEU A 138 8.71 2.13 14.26
N THR A 139 8.15 3.35 14.37
CA THR A 139 8.92 4.53 14.84
C THR A 139 9.31 4.45 16.30
N TYR A 140 8.64 3.64 17.12
CA TYR A 140 9.01 3.43 18.51
C TYR A 140 10.20 2.48 18.69
N TRP A 141 10.50 1.68 17.67
CA TRP A 141 11.49 0.61 17.73
C TRP A 141 12.72 0.81 16.84
N PHE A 142 12.61 1.68 15.85
CA PHE A 142 13.69 1.89 14.88
C PHE A 142 14.08 3.36 14.77
N PRO A 143 15.36 3.71 15.02
CA PRO A 143 15.90 5.04 14.78
C PRO A 143 15.70 5.50 13.33
N ALA A 144 15.64 6.83 13.11
CA ALA A 144 15.38 7.43 11.80
C ALA A 144 16.29 6.89 10.69
N ALA A 145 17.57 6.68 10.99
CA ALA A 145 18.56 6.15 10.03
C ALA A 145 18.23 4.75 9.49
N GLN A 146 17.49 3.92 10.25
CA GLN A 146 17.11 2.56 9.82
C GLN A 146 15.65 2.46 9.34
N ARG A 147 14.84 3.46 9.64
CA ARG A 147 13.38 3.44 9.42
C ARG A 147 13.02 3.25 7.95
N VAL A 148 13.73 3.89 7.03
CA VAL A 148 13.47 3.77 5.58
C VAL A 148 13.65 2.32 5.10
N ALA A 149 14.71 1.65 5.51
CA ALA A 149 14.97 0.26 5.13
C ALA A 149 13.93 -0.70 5.73
N VAL A 150 13.51 -0.46 6.99
CA VAL A 150 12.48 -1.25 7.68
C VAL A 150 11.12 -1.08 7.02
N LEU A 151 10.73 0.15 6.70
CA LEU A 151 9.47 0.44 6.00
C LEU A 151 9.46 -0.14 4.58
N GLY A 152 10.59 -0.09 3.88
CA GLY A 152 10.72 -0.72 2.56
C GLY A 152 10.46 -2.22 2.63
N LEU A 153 11.03 -2.93 3.62
CA LEU A 153 10.77 -4.36 3.82
C LEU A 153 9.31 -4.65 4.23
N PHE A 154 8.72 -3.79 5.06
CA PHE A 154 7.33 -3.91 5.47
C PHE A 154 6.36 -3.78 4.27
N ILE A 155 6.58 -2.81 3.39
CA ILE A 155 5.73 -2.57 2.20
C ILE A 155 5.82 -3.73 1.19
N LEU A 156 6.92 -4.49 1.16
CA LEU A 156 7.04 -5.69 0.32
C LEU A 156 6.00 -6.78 0.63
N ALA A 157 5.36 -6.73 1.80
CA ALA A 157 4.26 -7.65 2.12
C ALA A 157 3.06 -7.51 1.16
N GLN A 158 2.82 -6.32 0.61
CA GLN A 158 1.70 -6.07 -0.31
C GLN A 158 1.80 -6.89 -1.62
N PRO A 159 2.87 -6.78 -2.43
CA PRO A 159 3.00 -7.60 -3.63
C PRO A 159 3.09 -9.10 -3.32
N LEU A 160 3.67 -9.48 -2.18
CA LEU A 160 3.69 -10.87 -1.75
C LEU A 160 2.28 -11.39 -1.41
N ALA A 161 1.46 -10.59 -0.72
CA ALA A 161 0.07 -10.95 -0.43
C ALA A 161 -0.74 -11.13 -1.72
N ASN A 162 -0.58 -10.26 -2.70
CA ASN A 162 -1.25 -10.37 -3.99
C ASN A 162 -0.80 -11.63 -4.76
N ALA A 163 0.50 -11.93 -4.74
CA ALA A 163 1.05 -13.06 -5.48
C ALA A 163 0.72 -14.41 -4.82
N LEU A 164 0.79 -14.50 -3.50
CA LEU A 164 0.55 -15.74 -2.76
C LEU A 164 -0.93 -15.94 -2.40
N GLY A 165 -1.67 -14.85 -2.19
CA GLY A 165 -3.10 -14.89 -1.84
C GLY A 165 -3.96 -15.37 -3.01
N ALA A 166 -3.67 -14.92 -4.22
CA ALA A 166 -4.48 -15.25 -5.39
C ALA A 166 -4.63 -16.76 -5.63
N PRO A 167 -3.58 -17.60 -5.58
CA PRO A 167 -3.73 -19.06 -5.64
C PRO A 167 -4.57 -19.63 -4.49
N VAL A 168 -4.41 -19.10 -3.28
CA VAL A 168 -5.19 -19.53 -2.10
C VAL A 168 -6.67 -19.24 -2.32
N SER A 169 -7.03 -17.99 -2.69
CA SER A 169 -8.40 -17.61 -2.99
C SER A 169 -8.99 -18.48 -4.12
N GLY A 170 -8.23 -18.68 -5.21
CA GLY A 170 -8.67 -19.52 -6.33
C GLY A 170 -8.88 -21.00 -5.97
N LEU A 171 -8.10 -21.54 -5.02
CA LEU A 171 -8.29 -22.89 -4.50
C LEU A 171 -9.51 -22.98 -3.57
N LEU A 172 -9.73 -21.98 -2.72
CA LEU A 172 -10.86 -21.96 -1.79
C LEU A 172 -12.21 -21.86 -2.52
N LEU A 173 -12.27 -21.20 -3.67
CA LEU A 173 -13.45 -21.19 -4.53
C LEU A 173 -13.87 -22.58 -5.03
N ARG A 174 -13.01 -23.61 -4.93
CA ARG A 174 -13.38 -25.01 -5.24
C ARG A 174 -14.18 -25.71 -4.13
N MET A 175 -14.23 -25.12 -2.95
CA MET A 175 -14.97 -25.68 -1.80
C MET A 175 -16.49 -25.50 -1.93
N GLU A 176 -16.99 -25.41 -3.19
CA GLU A 176 -18.41 -25.27 -3.49
C GLU A 176 -19.21 -26.45 -2.95
N GLY A 177 -20.28 -26.17 -2.19
CA GLY A 177 -21.15 -27.20 -1.59
C GLY A 177 -20.61 -27.89 -0.34
N VAL A 178 -19.35 -27.65 0.06
CA VAL A 178 -18.77 -28.23 1.28
C VAL A 178 -19.50 -27.65 2.51
N LEU A 179 -20.08 -28.54 3.33
CA LEU A 179 -20.94 -28.18 4.48
C LEU A 179 -22.13 -27.27 4.13
N GLY A 180 -22.58 -27.31 2.88
CA GLY A 180 -23.70 -26.48 2.40
C GLY A 180 -23.34 -25.01 2.14
N LEU A 181 -22.06 -24.66 2.16
CA LEU A 181 -21.57 -23.31 1.87
C LEU A 181 -21.00 -23.18 0.47
N HIS A 182 -21.14 -22.01 -0.13
CA HIS A 182 -20.50 -21.65 -1.38
C HIS A 182 -18.99 -21.47 -1.24
N GLY A 183 -18.21 -21.67 -2.29
CA GLY A 183 -16.76 -21.55 -2.27
C GLY A 183 -16.28 -20.15 -1.86
N TRP A 184 -16.98 -19.08 -2.26
CA TRP A 184 -16.67 -17.71 -1.85
C TRP A 184 -16.93 -17.47 -0.34
N GLN A 185 -17.88 -18.17 0.27
CA GLN A 185 -18.11 -18.10 1.73
C GLN A 185 -16.92 -18.73 2.48
N TRP A 186 -16.45 -19.90 2.01
CA TRP A 186 -15.25 -20.54 2.55
C TRP A 186 -14.03 -19.66 2.44
N MET A 187 -13.86 -18.95 1.31
CA MET A 187 -12.75 -18.03 1.11
C MET A 187 -12.77 -16.91 2.18
N TYR A 188 -13.90 -16.26 2.41
CA TYR A 188 -13.99 -15.22 3.45
C TYR A 188 -13.79 -15.76 4.87
N ILE A 189 -14.27 -16.97 5.18
CA ILE A 189 -14.05 -17.60 6.48
C ILE A 189 -12.56 -17.90 6.67
N VAL A 190 -11.94 -18.59 5.74
CA VAL A 190 -10.55 -19.06 5.87
C VAL A 190 -9.54 -17.91 5.83
N GLU A 191 -9.79 -16.90 5.04
CA GLU A 191 -8.89 -15.74 4.91
C GLU A 191 -9.12 -14.69 6.02
N GLY A 192 -10.35 -14.55 6.55
CA GLY A 192 -10.67 -13.61 7.63
C GLY A 192 -10.29 -14.12 9.03
N LEU A 193 -10.37 -15.44 9.28
CA LEU A 193 -10.02 -16.01 10.58
C LEU A 193 -8.58 -15.71 11.05
N PRO A 194 -7.55 -15.73 10.20
CA PRO A 194 -6.19 -15.39 10.61
C PRO A 194 -6.08 -14.00 11.25
N ALA A 195 -6.86 -13.00 10.81
CA ALA A 195 -6.87 -11.69 11.42
C ALA A 195 -7.39 -11.72 12.86
N ILE A 196 -8.47 -12.49 13.14
CA ILE A 196 -9.01 -12.67 14.50
C ILE A 196 -7.97 -13.35 15.39
N ILE A 197 -7.40 -14.46 14.92
CA ILE A 197 -6.39 -15.22 15.65
C ILE A 197 -5.19 -14.34 15.97
N MET A 198 -4.68 -13.64 14.98
CA MET A 198 -3.53 -12.74 15.17
C MET A 198 -3.87 -11.55 16.08
N GLY A 199 -5.11 -11.07 16.08
CA GLY A 199 -5.55 -10.04 17.01
C GLY A 199 -5.41 -10.47 18.48
N VAL A 200 -5.73 -11.74 18.79
CA VAL A 200 -5.50 -12.32 20.12
C VAL A 200 -4.01 -12.55 20.39
N VAL A 201 -3.29 -13.11 19.42
CA VAL A 201 -1.86 -13.43 19.54
C VAL A 201 -1.02 -12.18 19.73
N VAL A 202 -1.35 -11.08 19.06
CA VAL A 202 -0.69 -9.77 19.18
C VAL A 202 -0.70 -9.24 20.62
N LEU A 203 -1.73 -9.53 21.42
CA LEU A 203 -1.77 -9.14 22.83
C LEU A 203 -0.62 -9.73 23.66
N SER A 204 -0.06 -10.86 23.24
CA SER A 204 1.10 -11.48 23.89
C SER A 204 2.44 -11.20 23.21
N LEU A 205 2.44 -10.89 21.91
CA LEU A 205 3.66 -10.72 21.13
C LEU A 205 4.15 -9.26 21.06
N ILE A 206 3.23 -8.29 21.02
CA ILE A 206 3.56 -6.86 20.90
C ILE A 206 3.85 -6.27 22.29
N THR A 207 4.95 -5.56 22.38
CA THR A 207 5.32 -4.69 23.50
C THR A 207 5.17 -3.24 23.06
N ASP A 208 4.53 -2.38 23.87
CA ASP A 208 4.21 -1.01 23.45
C ASP A 208 5.46 -0.14 23.25
N ARG A 209 6.45 -0.23 24.15
CA ARG A 209 7.65 0.61 24.14
C ARG A 209 8.91 -0.21 24.46
N PRO A 210 10.11 0.25 24.05
CA PRO A 210 11.36 -0.44 24.37
C PRO A 210 11.57 -0.64 25.88
N LYS A 211 11.19 0.33 26.71
CA LYS A 211 11.30 0.22 28.19
C LYS A 211 10.57 -0.96 28.79
N ASP A 212 9.52 -1.46 28.12
CA ASP A 212 8.68 -2.56 28.58
C ASP A 212 9.11 -3.92 27.96
N ALA A 213 10.21 -3.94 27.21
CA ALA A 213 10.67 -5.10 26.47
C ALA A 213 11.50 -6.06 27.34
N GLU A 214 10.86 -6.97 28.05
CA GLU A 214 11.53 -7.97 28.88
C GLU A 214 12.46 -8.91 28.12
N TRP A 215 12.27 -9.05 26.80
CA TRP A 215 13.09 -9.86 25.91
C TRP A 215 14.41 -9.19 25.45
N LEU A 216 14.62 -7.91 25.81
CA LEU A 216 15.89 -7.21 25.66
C LEU A 216 16.66 -7.24 26.99
N GLU A 217 17.99 -7.34 26.90
CA GLU A 217 18.85 -7.15 28.05
C GLU A 217 18.66 -5.76 28.66
N PRO A 218 18.85 -5.57 29.98
CA PRO A 218 18.62 -4.27 30.61
C PRO A 218 19.41 -3.11 29.99
N GLU A 219 20.62 -3.38 29.50
CA GLU A 219 21.48 -2.42 28.83
C GLU A 219 20.96 -2.08 27.41
N GLU A 220 20.55 -3.08 26.65
CA GLU A 220 19.95 -2.93 25.32
C GLU A 220 18.64 -2.12 25.38
N ARG A 221 17.84 -2.39 26.40
CA ARG A 221 16.56 -1.71 26.66
C ARG A 221 16.75 -0.24 26.96
N ARG A 222 17.72 0.09 27.83
CA ARG A 222 18.06 1.49 28.17
C ARG A 222 18.60 2.20 26.94
N TRP A 223 19.58 1.62 26.26
CA TRP A 223 20.17 2.22 25.08
C TRP A 223 19.11 2.55 24.01
N LEU A 224 18.19 1.63 23.73
CA LEU A 224 17.16 1.85 22.71
C LEU A 224 16.15 2.92 23.17
N GLN A 225 15.71 2.88 24.43
CA GLN A 225 14.79 3.88 24.97
C GLN A 225 15.41 5.28 24.93
N ASP A 226 16.64 5.43 25.41
CA ASP A 226 17.35 6.73 25.44
C ASP A 226 17.57 7.27 24.01
N THR A 227 17.86 6.39 23.04
CA THR A 227 17.99 6.77 21.63
C THR A 227 16.68 7.29 21.06
N MET A 228 15.55 6.63 21.38
CA MET A 228 14.24 7.06 20.91
C MET A 228 13.77 8.34 21.57
N ASP A 229 14.01 8.50 22.87
CA ASP A 229 13.65 9.71 23.63
C ASP A 229 14.44 10.92 23.12
N ALA A 230 15.74 10.76 22.84
CA ALA A 230 16.57 11.83 22.27
C ALA A 230 16.09 12.26 20.87
N GLU A 231 15.61 11.31 20.02
CA GLU A 231 15.00 11.65 18.73
C GLU A 231 13.69 12.43 18.90
N ASP A 232 12.84 12.04 19.85
CA ASP A 232 11.55 12.70 20.07
C ASP A 232 11.73 14.10 20.66
N GLU A 233 12.72 14.31 21.53
CA GLU A 233 13.11 15.64 22.04
C GLU A 233 13.63 16.54 20.91
N ALA A 234 14.50 16.03 20.05
CA ALA A 234 15.03 16.77 18.89
C ALA A 234 13.93 17.21 17.92
N LYS A 235 12.93 16.35 17.67
CA LYS A 235 11.75 16.71 16.85
C LYS A 235 10.88 17.77 17.50
N SER A 236 10.71 17.70 18.82
CA SER A 236 9.89 18.64 19.60
C SER A 236 10.49 20.05 19.66
N ALA A 237 11.83 20.17 19.62
CA ALA A 237 12.56 21.42 19.59
C ALA A 237 12.44 22.19 18.25
N GLY A 238 12.07 21.51 17.17
CA GLY A 238 11.98 22.07 15.81
C GLY A 238 10.79 23.00 15.52
N GLY A 239 9.97 23.36 16.52
CA GLY A 239 8.88 24.34 16.42
C GLY A 239 7.54 23.75 15.96
N ARG A 240 6.44 24.22 16.57
CA ARG A 240 5.05 23.90 16.19
C ARG A 240 4.63 24.76 15.00
N HIS A 241 4.86 24.29 13.78
CA HIS A 241 4.07 24.82 12.66
C HIS A 241 2.64 24.26 12.74
N SER A 242 1.65 25.08 12.40
CA SER A 242 0.24 24.67 12.52
C SER A 242 -0.05 23.52 11.58
N PHE A 243 -0.61 22.42 12.10
CA PHE A 243 -1.15 21.31 11.29
C PHE A 243 -2.17 21.80 10.26
N MET A 244 -2.93 22.85 10.61
CA MET A 244 -3.94 23.45 9.71
C MET A 244 -3.33 24.11 8.47
N ASP A 245 -2.08 24.59 8.54
CA ASP A 245 -1.42 25.22 7.39
C ASP A 245 -1.09 24.19 6.30
N GLY A 246 -0.73 22.97 6.70
CA GLY A 246 -0.51 21.87 5.75
C GLY A 246 -1.78 21.40 5.04
N LEU A 247 -2.95 21.46 5.71
CA LEU A 247 -4.23 21.12 5.10
C LEU A 247 -4.72 22.18 4.09
N LYS A 248 -4.26 23.41 4.20
CA LYS A 248 -4.62 24.52 3.33
C LYS A 248 -3.63 24.76 2.18
N ASP A 249 -2.53 24.01 2.14
CA ASP A 249 -1.54 24.16 1.07
C ASP A 249 -2.12 23.69 -0.27
N PRO A 250 -2.25 24.58 -1.27
CA PRO A 250 -2.82 24.22 -2.57
C PRO A 250 -1.99 23.16 -3.30
N ARG A 251 -0.68 23.05 -2.98
CA ARG A 251 0.19 22.02 -3.54
C ARG A 251 -0.24 20.63 -3.07
N ALA A 252 -0.67 20.49 -1.80
CA ALA A 252 -1.18 19.23 -1.27
C ALA A 252 -2.45 18.78 -2.02
N LEU A 253 -3.35 19.69 -2.38
CA LEU A 253 -4.56 19.37 -3.15
C LEU A 253 -4.23 18.90 -4.57
N ILE A 254 -3.23 19.54 -5.23
CA ILE A 254 -2.79 19.09 -6.56
C ILE A 254 -2.19 17.69 -6.49
N TYR A 255 -1.27 17.44 -5.53
CA TYR A 255 -0.72 16.10 -5.35
C TYR A 255 -1.79 15.07 -4.94
N ALA A 256 -2.81 15.47 -4.18
CA ALA A 256 -3.94 14.60 -3.86
C ALA A 256 -4.72 14.20 -5.11
N ALA A 257 -4.96 15.14 -6.03
CA ALA A 257 -5.62 14.83 -7.31
C ALA A 257 -4.77 13.91 -8.21
N LEU A 258 -3.46 14.11 -8.24
CA LEU A 258 -2.53 13.24 -8.98
C LEU A 258 -2.48 11.83 -8.34
N TYR A 259 -2.43 11.76 -7.01
CA TYR A 259 -2.44 10.48 -6.31
C TYR A 259 -3.77 9.74 -6.48
N PHE A 260 -4.89 10.46 -6.48
CA PHE A 260 -6.22 9.91 -6.78
C PHE A 260 -6.25 9.18 -8.12
N GLY A 261 -5.72 9.80 -9.18
CA GLY A 261 -5.65 9.16 -10.50
C GLY A 261 -4.76 7.90 -10.52
N LEU A 262 -3.62 7.94 -9.84
CA LEU A 262 -2.74 6.76 -9.69
C LEU A 262 -3.43 5.64 -8.90
N VAL A 263 -4.10 5.96 -7.80
CA VAL A 263 -4.85 5.03 -6.95
C VAL A 263 -6.04 4.43 -7.69
N MET A 264 -6.71 5.20 -8.57
CA MET A 264 -7.72 4.65 -9.47
C MET A 264 -7.15 3.53 -10.35
N GLY A 265 -5.96 3.72 -10.91
CA GLY A 265 -5.27 2.68 -11.68
C GLY A 265 -4.97 1.43 -10.83
N ILE A 266 -4.43 1.62 -9.62
CA ILE A 266 -4.04 0.54 -8.70
C ILE A 266 -5.26 -0.33 -8.33
N TYR A 267 -6.29 0.28 -7.75
CA TYR A 267 -7.45 -0.48 -7.26
C TYR A 267 -8.43 -0.86 -8.37
N GLY A 268 -8.50 -0.06 -9.46
CA GLY A 268 -9.24 -0.44 -10.65
C GLY A 268 -8.69 -1.72 -11.27
N LEU A 269 -7.36 -1.83 -11.38
CA LEU A 269 -6.74 -3.07 -11.83
C LEU A 269 -6.93 -4.19 -10.79
N SER A 270 -6.52 -3.97 -9.54
CA SER A 270 -6.42 -5.03 -8.53
C SER A 270 -7.77 -5.70 -8.24
N LEU A 271 -8.85 -4.93 -8.12
CA LEU A 271 -10.17 -5.45 -7.76
C LEU A 271 -10.89 -6.11 -8.95
N TRP A 272 -10.51 -5.75 -10.19
CA TRP A 272 -11.10 -6.31 -11.39
C TRP A 272 -10.20 -7.35 -12.08
N LEU A 273 -8.94 -7.49 -11.69
CA LEU A 273 -7.97 -8.37 -12.34
C LEU A 273 -8.44 -9.83 -12.44
N PRO A 274 -9.01 -10.47 -11.39
CA PRO A 274 -9.54 -11.83 -11.52
C PRO A 274 -10.62 -11.94 -12.60
N SER A 275 -11.53 -10.94 -12.69
CA SER A 275 -12.59 -10.89 -13.71
C SER A 275 -12.03 -10.65 -15.10
N ILE A 276 -11.02 -9.80 -15.25
CA ILE A 276 -10.33 -9.54 -16.53
C ILE A 276 -9.65 -10.82 -17.00
N VAL A 277 -8.93 -11.51 -16.13
CA VAL A 277 -8.28 -12.80 -16.45
C VAL A 277 -9.33 -13.85 -16.84
N LYS A 278 -10.44 -13.93 -16.11
CA LYS A 278 -11.54 -14.84 -16.43
C LYS A 278 -12.12 -14.57 -17.80
N ALA A 279 -12.24 -13.31 -18.21
CA ALA A 279 -12.74 -12.88 -19.52
C ALA A 279 -11.79 -13.20 -20.69
N MET A 280 -10.50 -13.49 -20.42
CA MET A 280 -9.52 -13.89 -21.44
C MET A 280 -9.75 -15.30 -22.00
N GLY A 281 -10.55 -16.14 -21.33
CA GLY A 281 -10.80 -17.50 -21.81
C GLY A 281 -12.09 -18.09 -21.26
N THR A 282 -12.92 -18.61 -22.14
CA THR A 282 -14.27 -19.15 -21.81
C THR A 282 -14.23 -20.36 -20.87
N ASN A 283 -13.11 -21.08 -20.80
CA ASN A 283 -12.97 -22.34 -20.05
C ASN A 283 -11.99 -22.24 -18.87
N LEU A 284 -11.57 -21.03 -18.46
CA LEU A 284 -10.67 -20.89 -17.33
C LEU A 284 -11.41 -21.22 -16.02
N SER A 285 -10.91 -22.20 -15.27
CA SER A 285 -11.41 -22.46 -13.91
C SER A 285 -10.99 -21.31 -12.96
N ASN A 286 -11.74 -21.09 -11.88
CA ASN A 286 -11.39 -20.08 -10.87
C ASN A 286 -10.01 -20.35 -10.24
N THR A 287 -9.65 -21.63 -10.09
CA THR A 287 -8.31 -22.04 -9.67
C THR A 287 -7.24 -21.60 -10.67
N THR A 288 -7.47 -21.81 -11.97
CA THR A 288 -6.55 -21.38 -13.03
C THR A 288 -6.38 -19.86 -13.01
N VAL A 289 -7.47 -19.10 -12.83
CA VAL A 289 -7.42 -17.64 -12.62
C VAL A 289 -6.54 -17.30 -11.41
N GLY A 290 -6.69 -18.03 -10.29
CA GLY A 290 -5.88 -17.86 -9.09
C GLY A 290 -4.37 -18.03 -9.33
N PHE A 291 -3.95 -18.93 -10.21
CA PHE A 291 -2.54 -19.13 -10.57
C PHE A 291 -2.02 -18.16 -11.65
N ILE A 292 -2.90 -17.56 -12.44
CA ILE A 292 -2.52 -16.57 -13.46
C ILE A 292 -2.40 -15.16 -12.87
N VAL A 293 -3.30 -14.75 -11.99
CA VAL A 293 -3.33 -13.42 -11.36
C VAL A 293 -2.02 -13.00 -10.67
N PRO A 294 -1.21 -13.88 -10.07
CA PRO A 294 0.12 -13.54 -9.54
C PRO A 294 1.11 -12.99 -10.57
N ILE A 295 1.00 -13.41 -11.84
CA ILE A 295 2.01 -13.11 -12.85
C ILE A 295 2.23 -11.59 -13.04
N PRO A 296 1.21 -10.75 -13.22
CA PRO A 296 1.39 -9.30 -13.28
C PRO A 296 2.04 -8.70 -12.05
N TYR A 297 1.70 -9.19 -10.84
CA TYR A 297 2.29 -8.68 -9.59
C TYR A 297 3.76 -9.06 -9.43
N LEU A 298 4.15 -10.26 -9.86
CA LEU A 298 5.55 -10.69 -9.85
C LEU A 298 6.38 -9.88 -10.86
N CYS A 299 5.84 -9.63 -12.06
CA CYS A 299 6.46 -8.73 -13.04
C CYS A 299 6.60 -7.31 -12.48
N ALA A 300 5.56 -6.80 -11.82
CA ALA A 300 5.58 -5.50 -11.17
C ALA A 300 6.65 -5.44 -10.07
N ALA A 301 6.73 -6.43 -9.19
CA ALA A 301 7.72 -6.46 -8.11
C ALA A 301 9.16 -6.41 -8.63
N ALA A 302 9.48 -7.19 -9.67
CA ALA A 302 10.80 -7.17 -10.30
C ALA A 302 11.10 -5.80 -10.93
N PHE A 303 10.13 -5.22 -11.64
CA PHE A 303 10.31 -3.94 -12.30
C PHE A 303 10.41 -2.77 -11.30
N VAL A 304 9.58 -2.75 -10.24
CA VAL A 304 9.63 -1.75 -9.16
C VAL A 304 11.03 -1.71 -8.54
N TYR A 305 11.63 -2.87 -8.26
CA TYR A 305 12.98 -2.93 -7.70
C TYR A 305 14.04 -2.27 -8.61
N TYR A 306 14.02 -2.60 -9.90
CA TYR A 306 14.92 -2.01 -10.87
C TYR A 306 14.67 -0.51 -11.06
N TRP A 307 13.40 -0.12 -11.24
CA TRP A 307 12.99 1.23 -11.56
C TRP A 307 13.24 2.23 -10.43
N SER A 308 12.94 1.83 -9.19
CA SER A 308 13.22 2.65 -8.01
C SER A 308 14.72 2.92 -7.87
N ARG A 309 15.56 1.89 -8.04
CA ARG A 309 17.03 2.06 -8.01
C ARG A 309 17.55 2.96 -9.13
N HIS A 310 16.96 2.86 -10.31
CA HIS A 310 17.33 3.74 -11.43
C HIS A 310 16.95 5.18 -11.13
N SER A 311 15.74 5.43 -10.62
CA SER A 311 15.29 6.75 -10.16
C SER A 311 16.18 7.32 -9.06
N ASP A 312 16.60 6.49 -8.08
CA ASP A 312 17.51 6.90 -7.00
C ASP A 312 18.89 7.32 -7.52
N ARG A 313 19.44 6.55 -8.47
CA ARG A 313 20.76 6.85 -9.06
C ARG A 313 20.77 8.12 -9.92
N THR A 314 19.68 8.39 -10.61
CA THR A 314 19.57 9.56 -11.49
C THR A 314 19.14 10.82 -10.74
N GLY A 315 18.51 10.65 -9.56
CA GLY A 315 17.89 11.75 -8.80
C GLY A 315 16.68 12.37 -9.49
N GLU A 316 16.29 11.88 -10.66
CA GLU A 316 15.18 12.39 -11.46
C GLU A 316 13.89 11.66 -11.04
N ARG A 317 12.86 12.39 -10.62
CA ARG A 317 11.62 11.83 -10.06
C ARG A 317 10.41 12.03 -10.97
N VAL A 318 10.29 13.21 -11.59
CA VAL A 318 9.13 13.59 -12.41
C VAL A 318 8.99 12.69 -13.65
N GLY A 319 10.07 12.52 -14.40
CA GLY A 319 10.09 11.67 -15.59
C GLY A 319 9.86 10.19 -15.26
N HIS A 320 10.44 9.70 -14.14
CA HIS A 320 10.23 8.33 -13.70
C HIS A 320 8.78 8.07 -13.32
N ALA A 321 8.13 8.96 -12.54
CA ALA A 321 6.72 8.84 -12.20
C ALA A 321 5.83 8.92 -13.45
N THR A 322 6.11 9.90 -14.32
CA THR A 322 5.35 10.09 -15.57
C THR A 322 5.48 8.90 -16.51
N PHE A 323 6.70 8.44 -16.78
CA PHE A 323 6.93 7.27 -17.64
C PHE A 323 6.22 6.02 -17.11
N SER A 324 6.29 5.80 -15.81
CA SER A 324 5.61 4.68 -15.16
C SER A 324 4.08 4.73 -15.36
N MET A 325 3.47 5.90 -15.17
CA MET A 325 2.03 6.07 -15.41
C MET A 325 1.66 5.90 -16.89
N LEU A 326 2.48 6.41 -17.82
CA LEU A 326 2.29 6.19 -19.26
C LEU A 326 2.40 4.72 -19.64
N LEU A 327 3.37 4.01 -19.07
CA LEU A 327 3.53 2.56 -19.25
C LEU A 327 2.29 1.81 -18.75
N GLY A 328 1.76 2.21 -17.57
CA GLY A 328 0.52 1.68 -17.02
C GLY A 328 -0.69 1.92 -17.93
N ALA A 329 -0.83 3.15 -18.45
CA ALA A 329 -1.90 3.51 -19.37
C ALA A 329 -1.81 2.73 -20.69
N ALA A 330 -0.60 2.61 -21.26
CA ALA A 330 -0.35 1.84 -22.47
C ALA A 330 -0.68 0.34 -22.29
N GLY A 331 -0.33 -0.22 -21.12
CA GLY A 331 -0.67 -1.59 -20.77
C GLY A 331 -2.18 -1.82 -20.66
N LEU A 332 -2.93 -0.90 -20.01
CA LEU A 332 -4.41 -0.99 -19.94
C LEU A 332 -5.04 -0.88 -21.33
N LEU A 333 -4.59 0.09 -22.12
CA LEU A 333 -5.07 0.29 -23.49
C LEU A 333 -4.77 -0.94 -24.35
N GLY A 334 -3.55 -1.44 -24.31
CA GLY A 334 -3.15 -2.67 -25.01
C GLY A 334 -3.97 -3.88 -24.60
N SER A 335 -4.22 -4.05 -23.30
CA SER A 335 -5.07 -5.13 -22.80
C SER A 335 -6.51 -5.01 -23.32
N ALA A 336 -7.09 -3.79 -23.29
CA ALA A 336 -8.44 -3.55 -23.79
C ALA A 336 -8.59 -3.89 -25.27
N ILE A 337 -7.60 -3.55 -26.11
CA ILE A 337 -7.59 -3.85 -27.54
C ILE A 337 -7.41 -5.36 -27.79
N LEU A 338 -6.51 -5.99 -27.03
CA LEU A 338 -6.09 -7.37 -27.26
C LEU A 338 -6.97 -8.42 -26.55
N LEU A 339 -7.84 -8.00 -25.62
CA LEU A 339 -8.61 -8.90 -24.76
C LEU A 339 -9.39 -9.97 -25.53
N GLN A 340 -9.99 -9.59 -26.66
CA GLN A 340 -10.76 -10.50 -27.51
C GLN A 340 -9.93 -11.10 -28.64
N ALA A 341 -8.83 -10.45 -29.07
CA ALA A 341 -8.01 -10.87 -30.16
C ALA A 341 -6.98 -11.94 -29.77
N SER A 342 -6.34 -11.78 -28.61
CA SER A 342 -5.30 -12.69 -28.12
C SER A 342 -5.16 -12.61 -26.60
N PRO A 343 -5.68 -13.61 -25.86
CA PRO A 343 -5.56 -13.69 -24.40
C PRO A 343 -4.11 -13.57 -23.89
N VAL A 344 -3.16 -14.18 -24.61
CA VAL A 344 -1.73 -14.15 -24.22
C VAL A 344 -1.17 -12.72 -24.30
N TRP A 345 -1.42 -12.01 -25.40
CA TRP A 345 -0.94 -10.65 -25.56
C TRP A 345 -1.69 -9.66 -24.66
N ALA A 346 -2.98 -9.92 -24.38
CA ALA A 346 -3.73 -9.16 -23.37
C ALA A 346 -3.10 -9.31 -21.97
N MET A 347 -2.68 -10.53 -21.62
CA MET A 347 -1.98 -10.78 -20.35
C MET A 347 -0.61 -10.11 -20.32
N VAL A 348 0.16 -10.14 -21.40
CA VAL A 348 1.43 -9.40 -21.49
C VAL A 348 1.18 -7.90 -21.26
N ALA A 349 0.13 -7.35 -21.88
CA ALA A 349 -0.24 -5.94 -21.68
C ALA A 349 -0.65 -5.65 -20.22
N ILE A 350 -1.35 -6.56 -19.53
CA ILE A 350 -1.65 -6.43 -18.08
C ILE A 350 -0.36 -6.50 -17.24
N CYS A 351 0.62 -7.31 -17.59
CA CYS A 351 1.93 -7.30 -16.91
C CYS A 351 2.62 -5.94 -17.08
N VAL A 352 2.62 -5.38 -18.29
CA VAL A 352 3.15 -4.03 -18.56
C VAL A 352 2.40 -2.98 -17.78
N CYS A 353 1.06 -3.08 -17.69
CA CYS A 353 0.23 -2.21 -16.88
C CYS A 353 0.64 -2.27 -15.40
N ALA A 354 0.73 -3.45 -14.82
CA ALA A 354 1.11 -3.63 -13.42
C ALA A 354 2.52 -3.09 -13.14
N MET A 355 3.49 -3.37 -14.03
CA MET A 355 4.84 -2.80 -13.96
C MET A 355 4.79 -1.27 -13.91
N GLY A 356 3.99 -0.64 -14.78
CA GLY A 356 3.85 0.81 -14.83
C GLY A 356 3.21 1.38 -13.55
N ILE A 357 2.02 0.92 -13.19
CA ILE A 357 1.25 1.48 -12.08
C ILE A 357 2.00 1.35 -10.75
N PHE A 358 2.52 0.16 -10.42
CA PHE A 358 3.20 -0.06 -9.14
C PHE A 358 4.57 0.62 -9.06
N SER A 359 5.29 0.76 -10.17
CA SER A 359 6.57 1.48 -10.19
C SER A 359 6.43 3.00 -10.11
N ALA A 360 5.24 3.56 -10.38
CA ALA A 360 4.96 4.98 -10.23
C ALA A 360 4.92 5.44 -8.77
N ILE A 361 4.59 4.55 -7.82
CA ILE A 361 4.34 4.90 -6.42
C ILE A 361 5.56 5.54 -5.77
N SER A 362 6.73 4.91 -5.86
CA SER A 362 7.96 5.37 -5.20
C SER A 362 8.40 6.76 -5.71
N PRO A 363 8.65 6.99 -7.00
CA PRO A 363 9.03 8.31 -7.48
C PRO A 363 7.93 9.36 -7.32
N PHE A 364 6.65 8.97 -7.32
CA PHE A 364 5.55 9.89 -7.03
C PHE A 364 5.65 10.47 -5.62
N TRP A 365 5.82 9.63 -4.59
CA TRP A 365 5.83 10.10 -3.20
C TRP A 365 7.04 11.00 -2.86
N GLU A 366 8.14 10.89 -3.62
CA GLU A 366 9.25 11.84 -3.49
C GLU A 366 8.87 13.28 -3.87
N LEU A 367 7.92 13.47 -4.79
CA LEU A 367 7.51 14.79 -5.25
C LEU A 367 6.82 15.61 -4.14
N PRO A 368 5.75 15.13 -3.45
CA PRO A 368 5.17 15.86 -2.34
C PRO A 368 6.11 15.96 -1.14
N ASN A 369 6.96 14.96 -0.88
CA ASN A 369 7.94 15.01 0.19
C ASN A 369 8.96 16.14 -0.04
N ALA A 370 9.39 16.36 -1.26
CA ALA A 370 10.30 17.46 -1.61
C ALA A 370 9.60 18.83 -1.63
N ALA A 371 8.31 18.88 -1.99
CA ALA A 371 7.57 20.14 -2.15
C ALA A 371 7.00 20.68 -0.84
N LEU A 372 6.73 19.80 0.14
CA LEU A 372 6.14 20.13 1.43
C LEU A 372 7.23 20.06 2.52
N ALA A 373 7.42 21.13 3.28
CA ALA A 373 8.47 21.20 4.29
C ALA A 373 7.92 21.41 5.71
N GLY A 374 8.67 20.98 6.72
CA GLY A 374 8.37 21.20 8.12
C GLY A 374 7.16 20.43 8.66
N ALA A 375 6.55 20.90 9.75
CA ALA A 375 5.39 20.23 10.37
C ALA A 375 4.12 20.26 9.49
N ALA A 376 4.00 21.23 8.58
CA ALA A 376 2.93 21.29 7.57
C ALA A 376 3.01 20.13 6.56
N ALA A 377 4.21 19.56 6.33
CA ALA A 377 4.40 18.43 5.42
C ALA A 377 3.61 17.20 5.89
N ALA A 378 3.62 16.88 7.18
CA ALA A 378 2.90 15.71 7.70
C ALA A 378 1.38 15.82 7.46
N ALA A 379 0.80 17.01 7.66
CA ALA A 379 -0.61 17.25 7.39
C ALA A 379 -0.93 17.20 5.88
N GLY A 380 -0.07 17.79 5.06
CA GLY A 380 -0.21 17.74 3.60
C GLY A 380 -0.13 16.30 3.05
N ILE A 381 0.84 15.51 3.53
CA ILE A 381 0.99 14.09 3.16
C ILE A 381 -0.24 13.28 3.60
N ALA A 382 -0.76 13.51 4.80
CA ALA A 382 -1.98 12.87 5.27
C ALA A 382 -3.18 13.23 4.38
N LEU A 383 -3.33 14.49 3.99
CA LEU A 383 -4.37 14.96 3.08
C LEU A 383 -4.26 14.29 1.70
N ILE A 384 -3.04 14.24 1.15
CA ILE A 384 -2.77 13.57 -0.14
C ILE A 384 -3.18 12.10 -0.06
N ASN A 385 -2.79 11.40 1.00
CA ASN A 385 -3.12 9.99 1.18
C ASN A 385 -4.64 9.79 1.32
N SER A 386 -5.31 10.57 2.18
CA SER A 386 -6.75 10.41 2.43
C SER A 386 -7.60 10.71 1.20
N LEU A 387 -7.37 11.85 0.53
CA LEU A 387 -8.11 12.21 -0.67
C LEU A 387 -7.75 11.32 -1.86
N GLY A 388 -6.47 10.96 -2.01
CA GLY A 388 -6.01 10.08 -3.07
C GLY A 388 -6.61 8.68 -2.95
N ASN A 389 -6.74 8.13 -1.75
CA ASN A 389 -7.33 6.82 -1.53
C ASN A 389 -8.82 6.74 -1.88
N LEU A 390 -9.53 7.89 -2.02
CA LEU A 390 -10.89 7.91 -2.57
C LEU A 390 -10.94 7.43 -4.04
N GLY A 391 -9.81 7.43 -4.75
CA GLY A 391 -9.69 6.75 -6.04
C GLY A 391 -10.02 5.25 -5.97
N GLY A 392 -9.74 4.62 -4.81
CA GLY A 392 -10.12 3.24 -4.53
C GLY A 392 -11.63 3.01 -4.40
N PHE A 393 -12.40 4.06 -4.11
CA PHE A 393 -13.87 4.04 -4.18
C PHE A 393 -14.36 4.26 -5.61
N VAL A 394 -13.86 5.31 -6.26
CA VAL A 394 -14.39 5.74 -7.56
C VAL A 394 -14.06 4.74 -8.67
N ALA A 395 -12.84 4.17 -8.67
CA ALA A 395 -12.41 3.29 -9.75
C ALA A 395 -13.27 2.02 -9.89
N PRO A 396 -13.46 1.16 -8.87
CA PRO A 396 -14.26 -0.05 -9.03
C PRO A 396 -15.72 0.24 -9.35
N TYR A 397 -16.28 1.31 -8.78
CA TYR A 397 -17.64 1.75 -9.09
C TYR A 397 -17.79 2.19 -10.55
N ALA A 398 -16.92 3.08 -11.03
CA ALA A 398 -16.97 3.59 -12.39
C ALA A 398 -16.73 2.48 -13.45
N VAL A 399 -15.80 1.56 -13.18
CA VAL A 399 -15.60 0.37 -14.02
C VAL A 399 -16.86 -0.48 -14.04
N GLY A 400 -17.48 -0.75 -12.90
CA GLY A 400 -18.71 -1.53 -12.82
C GLY A 400 -19.86 -0.90 -13.59
N ALA A 401 -20.08 0.41 -13.43
CA ALA A 401 -21.11 1.17 -14.13
C ALA A 401 -20.92 1.14 -15.66
N LEU A 402 -19.67 1.22 -16.14
CA LEU A 402 -19.37 1.09 -17.55
C LEU A 402 -19.58 -0.33 -18.08
N VAL A 403 -19.24 -1.34 -17.30
CA VAL A 403 -19.49 -2.74 -17.69
C VAL A 403 -20.99 -3.01 -17.82
N ASP A 404 -21.81 -2.56 -16.87
CA ASP A 404 -23.27 -2.75 -16.95
C ASP A 404 -23.91 -1.95 -18.10
N SER A 405 -23.44 -0.72 -18.35
CA SER A 405 -24.02 0.13 -19.41
C SER A 405 -23.61 -0.27 -20.83
N THR A 406 -22.41 -0.84 -21.00
CA THR A 406 -21.87 -1.20 -22.33
C THR A 406 -21.94 -2.70 -22.62
N GLY A 407 -22.10 -3.54 -21.59
CA GLY A 407 -21.97 -5.00 -21.70
C GLY A 407 -20.52 -5.48 -21.97
N ASP A 408 -19.54 -4.59 -21.86
CA ASP A 408 -18.16 -4.86 -22.28
C ASP A 408 -17.15 -4.49 -21.18
N ALA A 409 -16.39 -5.49 -20.71
CA ALA A 409 -15.35 -5.30 -19.73
C ALA A 409 -14.22 -4.34 -20.19
N ARG A 410 -14.03 -4.18 -21.50
CA ARG A 410 -13.01 -3.27 -22.07
C ARG A 410 -13.28 -1.81 -21.75
N ALA A 411 -14.56 -1.42 -21.58
CA ALA A 411 -14.93 -0.03 -21.27
C ALA A 411 -14.27 0.46 -19.95
N GLY A 412 -14.20 -0.41 -18.95
CA GLY A 412 -13.49 -0.11 -17.71
C GLY A 412 -11.97 0.07 -17.89
N LEU A 413 -11.35 -0.75 -18.74
CA LEU A 413 -9.91 -0.64 -19.05
C LEU A 413 -9.61 0.67 -19.82
N TYR A 414 -10.46 1.09 -20.75
CA TYR A 414 -10.31 2.37 -21.45
C TYR A 414 -10.44 3.56 -20.49
N LEU A 415 -11.40 3.51 -19.55
CA LEU A 415 -11.54 4.55 -18.53
C LEU A 415 -10.26 4.68 -17.72
N LEU A 416 -9.77 3.56 -17.16
CA LEU A 416 -8.56 3.57 -16.33
C LEU A 416 -7.32 4.02 -17.11
N ALA A 417 -7.19 3.62 -18.38
CA ALA A 417 -6.12 4.07 -19.26
C ALA A 417 -6.18 5.58 -19.47
N GLY A 418 -7.37 6.13 -19.73
CA GLY A 418 -7.58 7.57 -19.90
C GLY A 418 -7.24 8.36 -18.63
N VAL A 419 -7.68 7.90 -17.47
CA VAL A 419 -7.37 8.53 -16.17
C VAL A 419 -5.86 8.53 -15.92
N LEU A 420 -5.17 7.39 -16.13
CA LEU A 420 -3.72 7.31 -15.95
C LEU A 420 -2.96 8.21 -16.94
N LEU A 421 -3.41 8.28 -18.19
CA LEU A 421 -2.82 9.18 -19.19
C LEU A 421 -2.93 10.64 -18.78
N VAL A 422 -4.13 11.08 -18.35
CA VAL A 422 -4.35 12.45 -17.86
C VAL A 422 -3.48 12.71 -16.62
N THR A 423 -3.43 11.75 -15.70
CA THR A 423 -2.61 11.85 -14.49
C THR A 423 -1.12 11.96 -14.83
N ALA A 424 -0.62 11.17 -15.78
CA ALA A 424 0.76 11.22 -16.23
C ALA A 424 1.12 12.58 -16.82
N VAL A 425 0.28 13.10 -17.72
CA VAL A 425 0.47 14.42 -18.33
C VAL A 425 0.44 15.52 -17.28
N ALA A 426 -0.53 15.49 -16.37
CA ALA A 426 -0.62 16.47 -15.28
C ALA A 426 0.59 16.41 -14.34
N THR A 427 1.07 15.19 -13.99
CA THR A 427 2.29 15.00 -13.18
C THR A 427 3.51 15.60 -13.87
N TYR A 428 3.67 15.38 -15.17
CA TYR A 428 4.77 15.94 -15.94
C TYR A 428 4.75 17.46 -15.98
N LEU A 429 3.59 18.05 -16.34
CA LEU A 429 3.43 19.49 -16.48
C LEU A 429 3.61 20.21 -15.13
N TYR A 430 3.04 19.65 -14.06
CA TYR A 430 3.15 20.23 -12.72
C TYR A 430 4.56 20.10 -12.17
N GLY A 431 5.16 18.89 -12.27
CA GLY A 431 6.52 18.65 -11.78
C GLY A 431 7.57 19.52 -12.46
N ARG A 432 7.45 19.76 -13.76
CA ARG A 432 8.34 20.71 -14.48
C ARG A 432 8.18 22.16 -14.02
N ARG A 433 6.95 22.59 -13.72
CA ARG A 433 6.70 23.98 -13.25
C ARG A 433 7.25 24.23 -11.84
N THR A 434 7.27 23.20 -10.99
CA THR A 434 7.72 23.34 -9.59
C THR A 434 9.21 23.10 -9.40
N GLY A 435 9.97 22.87 -10.48
CA GLY A 435 11.42 22.62 -10.40
C GLY A 435 11.79 21.25 -9.79
N GLY A 436 10.79 20.35 -9.60
CA GLY A 436 10.95 19.04 -8.99
C GLY A 436 11.70 18.00 -9.85
N GLY A 437 12.35 18.42 -10.95
CA GLY A 437 13.00 17.50 -11.90
C GLY A 437 14.21 16.76 -11.35
N THR A 438 14.97 17.34 -10.43
CA THR A 438 16.14 16.70 -9.82
C THR A 438 16.21 17.03 -8.33
N VAL A 439 15.88 16.06 -7.50
CA VAL A 439 16.22 16.13 -6.06
C VAL A 439 17.69 15.72 -5.93
N ARG A 440 18.59 16.70 -5.88
CA ARG A 440 20.00 16.44 -5.53
C ARG A 440 20.03 15.92 -4.10
N THR A 441 20.33 14.65 -3.93
CA THR A 441 20.67 14.10 -2.61
C THR A 441 22.00 14.71 -2.17
N ALA A 442 21.97 15.43 -1.05
CA ALA A 442 23.15 16.09 -0.46
C ALA A 442 24.34 15.15 -0.19
N GLY A 443 24.15 13.82 -0.28
CA GLY A 443 25.20 12.82 -0.08
C GLY A 443 26.16 12.59 -1.26
N HIS A 444 25.87 13.09 -2.45
CA HIS A 444 26.75 12.89 -3.62
C HIS A 444 27.72 14.06 -3.85
N GLU A 445 27.44 15.25 -3.32
CA GLU A 445 28.38 16.37 -3.39
C GLU A 445 29.51 16.20 -2.35
N ASP A 446 29.18 15.70 -1.16
CA ASP A 446 30.20 15.41 -0.13
C ASP A 446 31.16 14.30 -0.54
N ALA A 447 30.68 13.24 -1.22
CA ALA A 447 31.53 12.17 -1.73
C ALA A 447 32.47 12.65 -2.85
N ARG A 448 32.02 13.52 -3.75
CA ARG A 448 32.86 14.10 -4.81
C ARG A 448 33.81 15.16 -4.30
N ALA A 449 33.41 15.94 -3.29
CA ALA A 449 34.28 16.91 -2.64
C ALA A 449 35.42 16.20 -1.84
N VAL A 450 35.10 15.09 -1.18
CA VAL A 450 36.08 14.25 -0.48
C VAL A 450 37.05 13.58 -1.46
N ASP A 451 36.55 13.07 -2.60
CA ASP A 451 37.41 12.46 -3.65
C ASP A 451 38.26 13.50 -4.37
N ALA A 452 37.76 14.73 -4.59
CA ALA A 452 38.51 15.82 -5.18
C ALA A 452 39.64 16.32 -4.23
N ASP A 453 39.34 16.45 -2.92
CA ASP A 453 40.38 16.83 -1.91
C ASP A 453 41.43 15.72 -1.71
N ALA A 454 41.00 14.45 -1.80
CA ALA A 454 41.95 13.31 -1.78
C ALA A 454 42.84 13.21 -3.04
N ALA A 455 42.34 13.62 -4.21
CA ALA A 455 43.11 13.69 -5.45
C ALA A 455 44.11 14.86 -5.44
N ASP A 456 43.74 16.03 -4.89
CA ASP A 456 44.61 17.19 -4.76
C ASP A 456 45.77 16.94 -3.74
N ARG A 457 45.49 16.20 -2.67
CA ARG A 457 46.52 15.80 -1.68
C ARG A 457 47.50 14.75 -2.20
N ARG A 458 47.17 13.98 -3.25
CA ARG A 458 48.12 13.04 -3.88
C ARG A 458 49.04 13.69 -4.92
N ASN A 459 48.67 14.89 -5.38
CA ASN A 459 49.45 15.65 -6.37
C ASN A 459 50.32 16.76 -5.75
N ARG A 460 50.32 16.88 -4.43
CA ARG A 460 51.27 17.71 -3.66
C ARG A 460 52.24 16.84 -2.87
#